data_5b5758813fc00270364fcd248d8c6dde
#
_entry.id   5b5758813fc00270364fcd248d8c6dde
#
_cell.length_a   1.000
_cell.length_b   1.000
_cell.length_c   1.000
_cell.angle_alpha   90.00
_cell.angle_beta   90.00
_cell.angle_gamma   90.00
#
_symmetry.space_group_name_H-M   'P 1'
#
loop_
_entity.id
_entity.type
_entity.pdbx_description
1 polymer ?
#
loop_
_entity_poly.entity_id
_entity_poly.type
_entity_poly.pdbx_seq_one_letter_code
_entity_poly.pdbx_strand_id
1 'polypeptide(L)' 'MEEREVGIVKWFNNGKGYGFIEREGGDDVFVHYSEVSGDGFKSLDEGQKVEFTVTEGYKGLQATSVTKVV' A
#
# COMPACT_ATOMS: atom_id res chain seq x y z
N MET A 1 -14.37 13.62 -0.95
CA MET A 1 -13.12 13.59 -1.72
C MET A 1 -12.12 12.69 -1.03
N GLU A 2 -11.51 11.82 -1.79
CA GLU A 2 -10.50 10.93 -1.25
C GLU A 2 -9.19 11.68 -1.07
N GLU A 3 -8.59 11.50 0.09
CA GLU A 3 -7.28 12.06 0.35
C GLU A 3 -6.24 10.99 0.07
N ARG A 4 -5.20 11.37 -0.68
CA ARG A 4 -4.09 10.47 -0.96
C ARG A 4 -2.98 10.69 0.05
N GLU A 5 -2.39 9.61 0.49
CA GLU A 5 -1.24 9.67 1.39
C GLU A 5 -0.03 9.06 0.70
N VAL A 6 1.14 9.40 1.19
CA VAL A 6 2.40 8.84 0.70
C VAL A 6 3.04 8.06 1.84
N GLY A 7 3.54 6.89 1.52
CA GLY A 7 4.21 6.05 2.50
C GLY A 7 5.30 5.23 1.87
N ILE A 8 5.95 4.41 2.70
CA ILE A 8 7.04 3.55 2.28
C ILE A 8 6.64 2.11 2.56
N VAL A 9 6.84 1.23 1.59
CA VAL A 9 6.55 -0.18 1.78
C VAL A 9 7.49 -0.73 2.84
N LYS A 10 6.92 -1.19 3.95
CA LYS A 10 7.69 -1.77 5.04
C LYS A 10 8.13 -3.17 4.69
N TRP A 11 7.21 -3.97 4.18
CA TRP A 11 7.50 -5.28 3.61
C TRP A 11 6.31 -5.72 2.77
N PHE A 12 6.57 -6.61 1.84
CA PHE A 12 5.51 -7.14 0.99
C PHE A 12 5.86 -8.58 0.61
N ASN A 13 4.91 -9.49 0.80
CA ASN A 13 5.09 -10.89 0.44
C ASN A 13 4.45 -11.15 -0.91
N ASN A 14 5.26 -11.23 -1.95
CA ASN A 14 4.77 -11.43 -3.31
C ASN A 14 4.09 -12.78 -3.50
N GLY A 15 4.48 -13.77 -2.74
CA GLY A 15 3.88 -15.10 -2.82
C GLY A 15 2.47 -15.13 -2.26
N LYS A 16 2.23 -14.40 -1.18
CA LYS A 16 0.92 -14.33 -0.55
C LYS A 16 0.10 -13.13 -1.03
N GLY A 17 0.75 -12.15 -1.64
CA GLY A 17 0.07 -11.01 -2.23
C GLY A 17 -0.37 -9.95 -1.23
N TYR A 18 0.33 -9.77 -0.13
CA TYR A 18 -0.01 -8.72 0.82
C TYR A 18 1.23 -8.21 1.56
N GLY A 19 1.08 -7.08 2.20
CA GLY A 19 2.15 -6.51 3.01
C GLY A 19 1.65 -5.30 3.78
N PHE A 20 2.59 -4.50 4.23
CA PHE A 20 2.30 -3.29 5.01
C PHE A 20 3.07 -2.11 4.49
N ILE A 21 2.41 -0.96 4.55
CA ILE A 21 3.00 0.33 4.16
C ILE A 21 3.12 1.16 5.43
N GLU A 22 4.30 1.72 5.66
CA GLU A 22 4.55 2.60 6.79
C GLU A 22 4.14 4.01 6.39
N ARG A 23 3.23 4.60 7.17
CA ARG A 23 2.77 5.97 6.95
C ARG A 23 3.59 6.94 7.79
N GLU A 24 3.78 8.12 7.26
CA GLU A 24 4.42 9.18 8.01
C GLU A 24 3.47 9.66 9.10
N GLY A 25 3.91 9.53 10.34
CA GLY A 25 3.16 10.04 11.48
C GLY A 25 1.91 9.25 11.85
N GLY A 26 1.75 8.04 11.30
CA GLY A 26 0.58 7.23 11.60
C GLY A 26 0.92 5.75 11.71
N ASP A 27 -0.12 4.94 11.93
CA ASP A 27 0.05 3.50 12.00
C ASP A 27 0.26 2.90 10.62
N ASP A 28 0.90 1.74 10.56
CA ASP A 28 1.08 1.01 9.31
C ASP A 28 -0.28 0.62 8.74
N VAL A 29 -0.38 0.57 7.43
CA VAL A 29 -1.61 0.15 6.78
C VAL A 29 -1.38 -1.12 5.99
N PHE A 30 -2.38 -1.99 5.99
CA PHE A 30 -2.36 -3.23 5.24
C PHE A 30 -2.55 -2.93 3.76
N VAL A 31 -1.86 -3.67 2.90
CA VAL A 31 -2.05 -3.57 1.45
C VAL A 31 -2.12 -4.96 0.85
N HIS A 32 -3.05 -5.14 -0.08
CA HIS A 32 -3.22 -6.39 -0.80
C HIS A 32 -2.90 -6.14 -2.28
N TYR A 33 -2.36 -7.15 -2.98
CA TYR A 33 -1.94 -6.97 -4.37
C TYR A 33 -3.08 -6.49 -5.27
N SER A 34 -4.32 -6.83 -4.93
CA SER A 34 -5.47 -6.39 -5.73
C SER A 34 -5.66 -4.87 -5.69
N GLU A 35 -5.08 -4.20 -4.70
CA GLU A 35 -5.17 -2.75 -4.57
C GLU A 35 -3.98 -2.02 -5.19
N VAL A 36 -3.01 -2.75 -5.68
CA VAL A 36 -1.87 -2.14 -6.36
C VAL A 36 -2.25 -1.86 -7.81
N SER A 37 -2.16 -0.60 -8.18
CA SER A 37 -2.50 -0.17 -9.55
C SER A 37 -1.28 -0.18 -10.44
N GLY A 38 -1.48 -0.41 -11.74
CA GLY A 38 -0.41 -0.37 -12.71
C GLY A 38 -0.47 -1.53 -13.66
N ASP A 39 0.36 -1.46 -14.71
CA ASP A 39 0.47 -2.52 -15.69
C ASP A 39 1.53 -3.52 -15.26
N GLY A 40 1.29 -4.78 -15.54
CA GLY A 40 2.25 -5.83 -15.25
C GLY A 40 2.16 -6.36 -13.84
N PHE A 41 3.30 -6.52 -13.19
CA PHE A 41 3.34 -7.13 -11.86
C PHE A 41 2.76 -6.22 -10.79
N LYS A 42 1.81 -6.76 -10.04
CA LYS A 42 1.21 -6.06 -8.91
C LYS A 42 1.98 -6.41 -7.65
N SER A 43 3.24 -6.02 -7.62
CA SER A 43 4.11 -6.28 -6.49
C SER A 43 4.75 -5.00 -6.00
N LEU A 44 5.16 -5.02 -4.74
CA LEU A 44 5.82 -3.89 -4.12
C LEU A 44 7.14 -4.36 -3.53
N ASP A 45 8.13 -3.49 -3.57
CA ASP A 45 9.44 -3.78 -2.98
C ASP A 45 9.60 -3.05 -1.66
N GLU A 46 10.35 -3.63 -0.73
CA GLU A 46 10.66 -2.94 0.52
C GLU A 46 11.36 -1.63 0.23
N GLY A 47 10.93 -0.59 0.92
CA GLY A 47 11.50 0.74 0.73
C GLY A 47 10.91 1.50 -0.43
N GLN A 48 10.00 0.89 -1.19
CA GLN A 48 9.36 1.55 -2.32
C GLN A 48 8.43 2.65 -1.82
N LYS A 49 8.55 3.84 -2.40
CA LYS A 49 7.64 4.93 -2.09
C LYS A 49 6.35 4.76 -2.88
N VAL A 50 5.22 4.87 -2.21
CA VAL A 50 3.92 4.67 -2.82
C VAL A 50 2.94 5.73 -2.37
N GLU A 51 1.93 5.96 -3.20
CA GLU A 51 0.82 6.85 -2.89
C GLU A 51 -0.45 6.02 -2.86
N PHE A 52 -1.32 6.29 -1.91
CA PHE A 52 -2.50 5.46 -1.70
C PHE A 52 -3.59 6.20 -0.95
N THR A 53 -4.78 5.62 -0.94
CA THR A 53 -5.91 6.10 -0.16
C THR A 53 -6.07 5.16 1.03
N VAL A 54 -6.30 5.71 2.22
CA VAL A 54 -6.49 4.89 3.42
C VAL A 54 -7.99 4.70 3.65
N THR A 55 -8.38 3.45 3.84
CA THR A 55 -9.79 3.13 4.16
C THR A 55 -9.79 2.16 5.33
N GLU A 56 -10.92 2.11 6.02
CA GLU A 56 -11.11 1.11 7.08
C GLU A 56 -11.54 -0.19 6.42
N GLY A 57 -10.77 -1.23 6.64
CA GLY A 57 -11.07 -2.55 6.13
C GLY A 57 -11.43 -3.51 7.22
N TYR A 58 -11.64 -4.76 6.84
CA TYR A 58 -12.01 -5.82 7.75
C TYR A 58 -10.98 -6.05 8.87
N LYS A 59 -9.71 -5.86 8.54
CA LYS A 59 -8.60 -6.09 9.47
C LYS A 59 -8.03 -4.80 10.04
N GLY A 60 -8.72 -3.68 9.86
CA GLY A 60 -8.24 -2.37 10.28
C GLY A 60 -7.99 -1.48 9.09
N LEU A 61 -7.08 -0.53 9.25
CA LEU A 61 -6.77 0.40 8.17
C LEU A 61 -6.06 -0.33 7.04
N GLN A 62 -6.48 -0.03 5.81
CA GLN A 62 -5.85 -0.62 4.64
C GLN A 62 -5.66 0.41 3.54
N ALA A 63 -4.67 0.18 2.70
CA ALA A 63 -4.39 1.03 1.56
C ALA A 63 -5.15 0.53 0.33
N THR A 64 -5.73 1.48 -0.40
CA THR A 64 -6.43 1.18 -1.65
C THR A 64 -5.89 2.07 -2.75
N SER A 65 -6.06 1.63 -3.99
CA SER A 65 -5.58 2.38 -5.17
C SER A 65 -4.11 2.79 -5.04
N VAL A 66 -3.29 1.83 -4.67
CA VAL A 66 -1.87 2.06 -4.42
C VAL A 66 -1.12 2.24 -5.74
N THR A 67 -0.38 3.33 -5.84
CA THR A 67 0.46 3.60 -7.03
C THR A 67 1.89 3.85 -6.59
N LYS A 68 2.83 3.42 -7.40
CA LYS A 68 4.24 3.65 -7.11
C LYS A 68 4.59 5.09 -7.45
N VAL A 69 5.34 5.73 -6.56
CA VAL A 69 5.83 7.09 -6.79
C VAL A 69 7.24 6.97 -7.35
N VAL A 70 7.43 7.59 -8.49
CA VAL A 70 8.72 7.53 -9.19
C VAL A 70 9.60 8.71 -8.78
#